data_7a35443c7b8f441232918477bbc890cc
#
_entry.id   7a35443c7b8f441232918477bbc890cc
#
_cell.length_a   1.000
_cell.length_b   1.000
_cell.length_c   1.000
_cell.angle_alpha   90.00
_cell.angle_beta   90.00
_cell.angle_gamma   90.00
#
_symmetry.space_group_name_H-M   'P 1'
#
loop_
_entity.id
_entity.type
_entity.pdbx_description
1 polymer ?
#
loop_
_entity_poly.entity_id
_entity_poly.type
_entity_poly.pdbx_seq_one_letter_code
_entity_poly.pdbx_strand_id
1 'polypeptide(L)'
;MPRLLPLVAVSLSLTATTALAGGHCAAGKTLTVGKLTIATGNPAYYPWVLNDAPEAGEGFEAAVAYAVAAEMGFAAEDVVWTRTSFDEAIQPGAKDFDINMQQYSITAARDEMVDFSAPYYTAPMAVLVSPGAIDTPAT
;
A
#
# COMPACT_ATOMS: atom_id res chain seq x y z
N MET A 1 -13.92 -72.02 -9.73
CA MET A 1 -12.67 -71.23 -9.80
C MET A 1 -13.08 -69.77 -9.98
N PRO A 2 -13.04 -68.94 -8.96
CA PRO A 2 -13.36 -67.52 -9.10
C PRO A 2 -12.16 -66.76 -9.62
N ARG A 3 -12.38 -65.94 -10.67
CA ARG A 3 -11.40 -65.02 -11.24
C ARG A 3 -11.38 -63.75 -10.40
N LEU A 4 -10.26 -63.50 -9.74
CA LEU A 4 -9.94 -62.19 -9.11
C LEU A 4 -9.56 -61.19 -10.19
N LEU A 5 -10.34 -60.07 -10.31
CA LEU A 5 -9.94 -58.91 -11.08
C LEU A 5 -9.00 -58.03 -10.24
N PRO A 6 -7.91 -57.51 -10.80
CA PRO A 6 -7.07 -56.59 -10.06
C PRO A 6 -7.70 -55.18 -10.03
N LEU A 7 -7.81 -54.63 -8.82
CA LEU A 7 -8.17 -53.22 -8.59
C LEU A 7 -6.95 -52.36 -8.95
N VAL A 8 -7.07 -51.56 -10.01
CA VAL A 8 -6.08 -50.57 -10.36
C VAL A 8 -6.38 -49.30 -9.56
N ALA A 9 -5.56 -49.01 -8.56
CA ALA A 9 -5.63 -47.73 -7.82
C ALA A 9 -4.98 -46.63 -8.64
N VAL A 10 -5.78 -45.71 -9.15
CA VAL A 10 -5.29 -44.47 -9.79
C VAL A 10 -5.01 -43.46 -8.69
N SER A 11 -3.74 -43.23 -8.40
CA SER A 11 -3.30 -42.16 -7.50
C SER A 11 -3.34 -40.83 -8.22
N LEU A 12 -4.25 -39.95 -7.85
CA LEU A 12 -4.36 -38.57 -8.32
C LEU A 12 -3.30 -37.74 -7.57
N SER A 13 -2.17 -37.47 -8.21
CA SER A 13 -1.15 -36.59 -7.64
C SER A 13 -1.61 -35.14 -7.76
N LEU A 14 -1.98 -34.50 -6.64
CA LEU A 14 -2.24 -33.08 -6.55
C LEU A 14 -0.90 -32.34 -6.59
N THR A 15 -0.49 -31.82 -7.74
CA THR A 15 0.64 -30.89 -7.82
C THR A 15 0.17 -29.55 -7.28
N ALA A 16 0.58 -29.22 -6.05
CA ALA A 16 0.45 -27.85 -5.51
C ALA A 16 1.38 -26.95 -6.33
N THR A 17 0.82 -26.15 -7.21
CA THR A 17 1.54 -25.01 -7.80
C THR A 17 1.74 -23.99 -6.69
N THR A 18 2.97 -23.87 -6.17
CA THR A 18 3.36 -22.71 -5.37
C THR A 18 3.24 -21.48 -6.27
N ALA A 19 2.21 -20.65 -6.05
CA ALA A 19 2.18 -19.32 -6.61
C ALA A 19 3.43 -18.59 -6.12
N LEU A 20 4.31 -18.17 -7.02
CA LEU A 20 5.39 -17.27 -6.68
C LEU A 20 4.73 -15.96 -6.20
N ALA A 21 4.77 -15.72 -4.90
CA ALA A 21 4.42 -14.44 -4.33
C ALA A 21 5.41 -13.39 -4.84
N GLY A 22 4.92 -12.43 -5.57
CA GLY A 22 5.72 -11.36 -6.16
C GLY A 22 5.16 -10.99 -7.53
N GLY A 23 4.53 -9.83 -7.64
CA GLY A 23 3.92 -9.34 -8.87
C GLY A 23 4.94 -9.23 -9.98
N HIS A 24 4.53 -9.52 -11.20
CA HIS A 24 5.38 -9.49 -12.40
C HIS A 24 6.08 -8.14 -12.62
N CYS A 25 5.49 -7.02 -12.18
CA CYS A 25 6.06 -5.68 -12.36
C CYS A 25 7.06 -5.28 -11.24
N ALA A 26 6.94 -5.85 -10.05
CA ALA A 26 7.77 -5.52 -8.88
C ALA A 26 8.86 -6.57 -8.57
N ALA A 27 8.97 -7.64 -9.39
CA ALA A 27 9.93 -8.70 -9.16
C ALA A 27 11.37 -8.18 -9.10
N GLY A 28 12.03 -8.39 -7.96
CA GLY A 28 13.42 -7.97 -7.72
C GLY A 28 13.60 -6.45 -7.49
N LYS A 29 12.51 -5.69 -7.28
CA LYS A 29 12.54 -4.25 -7.03
C LYS A 29 12.17 -3.86 -5.59
N THR A 30 11.70 -4.81 -4.79
CA THR A 30 11.34 -4.57 -3.39
C THR A 30 12.50 -4.88 -2.46
N LEU A 31 12.56 -4.20 -1.32
CA LEU A 31 13.57 -4.39 -0.29
C LEU A 31 13.63 -5.84 0.21
N THR A 32 12.48 -6.45 0.37
CA THR A 32 12.35 -7.85 0.74
C THR A 32 11.68 -8.62 -0.38
N VAL A 33 12.34 -9.66 -0.88
CA VAL A 33 11.79 -10.48 -1.96
C VAL A 33 10.43 -11.05 -1.57
N GLY A 34 9.42 -10.82 -2.42
CA GLY A 34 8.06 -11.29 -2.22
C GLY A 34 7.24 -10.51 -1.20
N LYS A 35 7.76 -9.39 -0.69
CA LYS A 35 7.04 -8.49 0.21
C LYS A 35 7.01 -7.07 -0.35
N LEU A 36 5.95 -6.34 -0.07
CA LEU A 36 5.84 -4.90 -0.33
C LEU A 36 5.80 -4.18 1.00
N THR A 37 6.84 -3.41 1.30
CA THR A 37 6.92 -2.61 2.53
C THR A 37 6.36 -1.22 2.26
N ILE A 38 5.28 -0.88 2.95
CA ILE A 38 4.58 0.40 2.81
C ILE A 38 4.78 1.21 4.08
N ALA A 39 5.31 2.43 3.96
CA ALA A 39 5.41 3.35 5.07
C ALA A 39 4.19 4.26 5.17
N THR A 40 3.78 4.57 6.38
CA THR A 40 2.77 5.57 6.71
C THR A 40 3.15 6.35 7.97
N GLY A 41 2.35 7.35 8.33
CA GLY A 41 2.61 8.24 9.45
C GLY A 41 2.66 7.56 10.83
N ASN A 42 3.26 8.26 11.77
CA ASN A 42 3.27 7.89 13.17
C ASN A 42 2.84 9.09 14.05
N PRO A 43 1.57 9.15 14.49
CA PRO A 43 0.49 8.23 14.15
C PRO A 43 -0.06 8.41 12.73
N ALA A 44 -0.76 7.41 12.20
CA ALA A 44 -1.55 7.51 10.99
C ALA A 44 -2.94 8.06 11.32
N TYR A 45 -3.42 9.02 10.53
CA TYR A 45 -4.59 9.82 10.89
C TYR A 45 -5.87 9.38 10.17
N TYR A 46 -6.99 9.48 10.91
CA TYR A 46 -8.34 9.46 10.34
C TYR A 46 -8.54 10.64 9.36
N PRO A 47 -9.25 10.48 8.23
CA PRO A 47 -9.90 9.27 7.72
C PRO A 47 -9.01 8.42 6.81
N TRP A 48 -7.74 8.73 6.70
CA TRP A 48 -6.78 8.08 5.81
C TRP A 48 -6.45 6.67 6.28
N VAL A 49 -6.25 6.52 7.58
CA VAL A 49 -6.08 5.25 8.27
C VAL A 49 -6.98 5.27 9.50
N LEU A 50 -7.80 4.24 9.69
CA LEU A 50 -8.66 4.12 10.86
C LEU A 50 -7.87 3.52 12.02
N ASN A 51 -8.17 4.01 13.23
CA ASN A 51 -7.64 3.49 14.50
C ASN A 51 -6.10 3.40 14.57
N ASP A 52 -5.38 4.17 13.75
CA ASP A 52 -3.92 4.07 13.63
C ASP A 52 -3.44 2.63 13.31
N ALA A 53 -4.25 1.87 12.55
CA ALA A 53 -4.03 0.46 12.22
C ALA A 53 -4.10 0.25 10.69
N PRO A 54 -3.06 0.62 9.92
CA PRO A 54 -3.05 0.49 8.46
C PRO A 54 -3.14 -0.96 8.00
N GLU A 55 -2.66 -1.91 8.80
CA GLU A 55 -2.74 -3.35 8.57
C GLU A 55 -4.16 -3.89 8.53
N ALA A 56 -5.13 -3.16 9.11
CA ALA A 56 -6.54 -3.51 9.01
C ALA A 56 -7.13 -3.24 7.62
N GLY A 57 -6.44 -2.48 6.76
CA GLY A 57 -6.94 -2.07 5.45
C GLY A 57 -8.10 -1.08 5.52
N GLU A 58 -8.37 -0.52 6.70
CA GLU A 58 -9.47 0.42 6.95
C GLU A 58 -8.99 1.87 6.89
N GLY A 59 -9.75 2.70 6.18
CA GLY A 59 -9.40 4.07 5.84
C GLY A 59 -9.00 4.20 4.38
N PHE A 60 -9.04 5.44 3.86
CA PHE A 60 -8.86 5.67 2.43
C PHE A 60 -7.48 5.22 1.93
N GLU A 61 -6.39 5.68 2.55
CA GLU A 61 -5.04 5.32 2.12
C GLU A 61 -4.70 3.86 2.40
N ALA A 62 -5.15 3.31 3.53
CA ALA A 62 -4.95 1.89 3.81
C ALA A 62 -5.62 1.01 2.75
N ALA A 63 -6.86 1.33 2.34
CA ALA A 63 -7.56 0.61 1.29
C ALA A 63 -6.87 0.76 -0.09
N VAL A 64 -6.42 1.99 -0.44
CA VAL A 64 -5.66 2.24 -1.69
C VAL A 64 -4.35 1.46 -1.68
N ALA A 65 -3.64 1.40 -0.56
CA ALA A 65 -2.39 0.67 -0.43
C ALA A 65 -2.56 -0.82 -0.75
N TYR A 66 -3.58 -1.47 -0.19
CA TYR A 66 -3.87 -2.88 -0.48
C TYR A 66 -4.35 -3.09 -1.93
N ALA A 67 -5.12 -2.16 -2.49
CA ALA A 67 -5.52 -2.23 -3.90
C ALA A 67 -4.31 -2.13 -4.83
N VAL A 68 -3.38 -1.19 -4.57
CA VAL A 68 -2.13 -1.07 -5.32
C VAL A 68 -1.26 -2.32 -5.17
N ALA A 69 -1.12 -2.85 -3.95
CA ALA A 69 -0.38 -4.09 -3.70
C ALA A 69 -0.95 -5.25 -4.52
N ALA A 70 -2.27 -5.41 -4.57
CA ALA A 70 -2.94 -6.45 -5.35
C ALA A 70 -2.69 -6.30 -6.85
N GLU A 71 -2.77 -5.09 -7.40
CA GLU A 71 -2.46 -4.80 -8.81
C GLU A 71 -0.96 -5.05 -9.14
N MET A 72 -0.08 -4.84 -8.17
CA MET A 72 1.34 -5.19 -8.28
C MET A 72 1.59 -6.70 -8.14
N GLY A 73 0.58 -7.50 -7.78
CA GLY A 73 0.61 -8.96 -7.64
C GLY A 73 1.04 -9.45 -6.25
N PHE A 74 0.99 -8.59 -5.23
CA PHE A 74 1.20 -9.00 -3.83
C PHE A 74 -0.12 -9.42 -3.19
N ALA A 75 -0.10 -10.51 -2.44
CA ALA A 75 -1.20 -10.88 -1.57
C ALA A 75 -1.25 -9.95 -0.34
N ALA A 76 -2.39 -9.85 0.32
CA ALA A 76 -2.53 -8.96 1.49
C ALA A 76 -1.54 -9.32 2.62
N GLU A 77 -1.25 -10.60 2.81
CA GLU A 77 -0.26 -11.10 3.77
C GLU A 77 1.20 -10.81 3.40
N ASP A 78 1.43 -10.32 2.20
CA ASP A 78 2.76 -9.92 1.71
C ASP A 78 3.00 -8.41 1.85
N VAL A 79 1.99 -7.65 2.27
CA VAL A 79 2.11 -6.24 2.62
C VAL A 79 2.65 -6.11 4.03
N VAL A 80 3.74 -5.37 4.17
CA VAL A 80 4.38 -5.07 5.45
C VAL A 80 4.27 -3.57 5.71
N TRP A 81 3.73 -3.18 6.85
CA TRP A 81 3.64 -1.78 7.23
C TRP A 81 4.82 -1.35 8.10
N THR A 82 5.37 -0.17 7.81
CA THR A 82 6.33 0.53 8.68
C THR A 82 5.85 1.94 8.97
N ARG A 83 6.44 2.57 9.99
CA ARG A 83 6.08 3.91 10.45
C ARG A 83 7.25 4.86 10.23
N THR A 84 6.95 6.04 9.72
CA THR A 84 7.95 7.08 9.54
C THR A 84 7.36 8.45 9.87
N SER A 85 8.20 9.41 10.19
CA SER A 85 7.75 10.79 10.27
C SER A 85 7.55 11.36 8.85
N PHE A 86 6.73 12.40 8.75
CA PHE A 86 6.44 13.06 7.47
C PHE A 86 7.72 13.60 6.82
N ASP A 87 8.57 14.26 7.60
CA ASP A 87 9.79 14.86 7.07
C ASP A 87 10.86 13.82 6.71
N GLU A 88 11.00 12.78 7.50
CA GLU A 88 11.96 11.70 7.26
C GLU A 88 11.68 10.94 5.96
N ALA A 89 10.40 10.70 5.65
CA ALA A 89 10.03 9.96 4.45
C ALA A 89 10.46 10.65 3.15
N ILE A 90 10.50 12.00 3.12
CA ILE A 90 10.89 12.76 1.93
C ILE A 90 12.37 13.18 1.92
N GLN A 91 13.15 12.90 2.97
CA GLN A 91 14.58 13.20 2.94
C GLN A 91 15.29 12.29 1.93
N PRO A 92 16.33 12.80 1.22
CA PRO A 92 17.12 11.96 0.33
C PRO A 92 17.85 10.85 1.11
N GLY A 93 18.11 9.73 0.43
CA GLY A 93 18.88 8.63 0.98
C GLY A 93 18.11 7.31 1.02
N ALA A 94 18.77 6.28 1.54
CA ALA A 94 18.18 4.94 1.65
C ALA A 94 16.96 4.95 2.57
N LYS A 95 15.96 4.18 2.18
CA LYS A 95 14.70 3.99 2.92
C LYS A 95 14.57 2.54 3.37
N ASP A 96 13.80 2.34 4.42
CA ASP A 96 13.40 1.03 4.93
C ASP A 96 12.00 0.62 4.46
N PHE A 97 11.50 1.26 3.38
CA PHE A 97 10.22 0.99 2.75
C PHE A 97 10.34 1.06 1.22
N ASP A 98 9.44 0.39 0.52
CA ASP A 98 9.35 0.40 -0.94
C ASP A 98 8.54 1.59 -1.45
N ILE A 99 7.43 1.90 -0.77
CA ILE A 99 6.57 3.05 -1.05
C ILE A 99 6.11 3.72 0.23
N ASN A 100 5.75 5.01 0.15
CA ASN A 100 5.18 5.74 1.27
C ASN A 100 3.80 6.31 0.90
N MET A 101 2.83 6.19 1.82
CA MET A 101 1.49 6.75 1.69
C MET A 101 1.16 7.54 2.96
N GLN A 102 1.26 8.87 2.85
CA GLN A 102 1.16 9.77 4.00
C GLN A 102 0.66 11.18 3.62
N GLN A 103 -0.36 11.26 2.78
CA GLN A 103 -1.04 12.50 2.37
C GLN A 103 -0.10 13.58 1.78
N TYR A 104 0.94 13.20 1.06
CA TYR A 104 1.84 14.16 0.45
C TYR A 104 1.16 14.92 -0.69
N SER A 105 1.24 16.25 -0.64
CA SER A 105 1.00 17.07 -1.81
C SER A 105 2.19 17.01 -2.75
N ILE A 106 1.94 16.74 -4.02
CA ILE A 106 2.96 16.78 -5.08
C ILE A 106 3.31 18.25 -5.31
N THR A 107 4.56 18.61 -5.05
CA THR A 107 5.11 19.96 -5.30
C THR A 107 6.44 19.84 -5.99
N ALA A 108 6.84 20.84 -6.78
CA ALA A 108 8.12 20.83 -7.48
C ALA A 108 9.30 20.61 -6.53
N ALA A 109 9.30 21.23 -5.34
CA ALA A 109 10.37 21.07 -4.38
C ALA A 109 10.48 19.63 -3.81
N ARG A 110 9.36 18.93 -3.67
CA ARG A 110 9.35 17.51 -3.22
C ARG A 110 9.70 16.56 -4.35
N ASP A 111 9.30 16.88 -5.58
CA ASP A 111 9.60 16.10 -6.78
C ASP A 111 11.10 16.08 -7.11
N GLU A 112 11.87 17.07 -6.60
CA GLU A 112 13.33 17.06 -6.66
C GLU A 112 13.98 16.09 -5.65
N MET A 113 13.22 15.60 -4.66
CA MET A 113 13.72 14.79 -3.56
C MET A 113 13.28 13.34 -3.63
N VAL A 114 12.08 13.08 -4.14
CA VAL A 114 11.46 11.74 -4.22
C VAL A 114 10.61 11.64 -5.48
N ASP A 115 10.48 10.45 -6.01
CA ASP A 115 9.57 10.15 -7.12
C ASP A 115 8.13 10.04 -6.62
N PHE A 116 7.20 10.67 -7.32
CA PHE A 116 5.77 10.56 -7.06
C PHE A 116 5.07 9.66 -8.07
N SER A 117 4.06 8.94 -7.61
CA SER A 117 3.07 8.30 -8.49
C SER A 117 2.12 9.34 -9.09
N ALA A 118 1.23 8.89 -9.99
CA ALA A 118 0.05 9.70 -10.30
C ALA A 118 -0.75 10.00 -9.02
N PRO A 119 -1.41 11.18 -8.92
CA PRO A 119 -2.18 11.52 -7.74
C PRO A 119 -3.39 10.59 -7.59
N TYR A 120 -3.56 10.01 -6.41
CA TYR A 120 -4.70 9.15 -6.08
C TYR A 120 -5.84 9.91 -5.39
N TYR A 121 -5.63 11.17 -5.01
CA TYR A 121 -6.61 12.04 -4.38
C TYR A 121 -6.35 13.50 -4.70
N THR A 122 -7.42 14.31 -4.79
CA THR A 122 -7.31 15.77 -4.92
C THR A 122 -8.08 16.43 -3.79
N ALA A 123 -7.38 17.20 -2.97
CA ALA A 123 -7.98 17.97 -1.89
C ALA A 123 -8.12 19.45 -2.32
N PRO A 124 -9.33 20.01 -2.37
CA PRO A 124 -9.51 21.46 -2.56
C PRO A 124 -9.02 22.20 -1.31
N MET A 125 -8.43 23.37 -1.51
CA MET A 125 -8.12 24.27 -0.41
C MET A 125 -9.39 25.00 0.04
N ALA A 126 -9.58 25.11 1.36
CA ALA A 126 -10.64 25.88 1.95
C ALA A 126 -10.10 26.72 3.11
N VAL A 127 -10.71 27.86 3.34
CA VAL A 127 -10.39 28.72 4.50
C VAL A 127 -11.47 28.54 5.55
N LEU A 128 -11.09 28.10 6.71
CA LEU A 128 -11.98 28.03 7.86
C LEU A 128 -11.97 29.37 8.59
N VAL A 129 -13.13 29.97 8.76
CA VAL A 129 -13.28 31.23 9.51
C VAL A 129 -14.29 31.05 10.63
N SER A 130 -14.13 31.80 11.72
CA SER A 130 -15.14 31.86 12.77
C SER A 130 -16.39 32.59 12.25
N PRO A 131 -17.59 32.19 12.68
CA PRO A 131 -18.82 32.91 12.32
C PRO A 131 -18.70 34.42 12.63
N GLY A 132 -18.97 35.27 11.63
CA GLY A 132 -18.86 36.74 11.74
C GLY A 132 -17.44 37.30 11.62
N ALA A 133 -16.43 36.48 11.39
CA ALA A 133 -15.05 36.98 11.21
C ALA A 133 -14.80 37.62 9.85
N ILE A 134 -15.55 37.21 8.81
CA ILE A 134 -15.50 37.77 7.45
C ILE A 134 -16.92 37.93 6.95
N ASP A 135 -17.38 39.17 6.83
CA ASP A 135 -18.72 39.49 6.28
C ASP A 135 -18.71 39.63 4.76
N THR A 136 -17.54 39.78 4.15
CA THR A 136 -17.39 39.92 2.70
C THR A 136 -16.13 39.21 2.24
N PRO A 137 -16.20 38.37 1.18
CA PRO A 137 -14.99 37.80 0.59
C PRO A 137 -14.11 38.92 0.05
N ALA A 138 -12.83 38.84 0.32
CA ALA A 138 -11.84 39.72 -0.28
C ALA A 138 -11.86 39.53 -1.82
N THR A 139 -12.16 40.59 -2.56
CA THR A 139 -12.17 40.60 -4.04
C THR A 139 -10.76 40.70 -4.57
#